data_2437d7180caf4b19de27aa3e744e6b6b
#
_entry.id   2437d7180caf4b19de27aa3e744e6b6b
#
_cell.length_a   1.000
_cell.length_b   1.000
_cell.length_c   1.000
_cell.angle_alpha   90.00
_cell.angle_beta   90.00
_cell.angle_gamma   90.00
#
_symmetry.space_group_name_H-M   'P 1'
#
loop_
_entity.id
_entity.type
_entity.pdbx_description
1 polymer ?
#
loop_
_entity_poly.entity_id
_entity_poly.type
_entity_poly.pdbx_seq_one_letter_code
_entity_poly.pdbx_strand_id
1 'polypeptide(L)'
;MARAVTTQRKAINTAIAWGIGLLIFFPILWTILTSFKTEAQAISDPPVFLFFDWTLENYAVVQERSNYMRFLWNSVIIAGGSTLIGVIIAVPAAWSMAFVPSKRTKDILLWMLSTKMLPAVGVLYPIYLIFIELGLLDSRAGLVIVIMLINLPIIVWMLYTYFREIPGEILEAARMDGATLKEEILYVLTPMAIPGIASTLLLNFILAWNEAFWTLNLTAVDAAPLTAFIASYSSPEGLFFAKLSAASTMAIAPILILGWFSQKQLVRGLTFGAVK
;
A
#
# COMPACT_ATOMS: atom_id res chain seq x y z
N MET A 1 -13.92 11.42 34.37
CA MET A 1 -15.09 10.52 34.34
C MET A 1 -15.67 10.51 32.94
N ALA A 2 -15.51 9.45 32.18
CA ALA A 2 -16.13 9.32 30.88
C ALA A 2 -17.64 9.18 31.02
N ARG A 3 -18.42 10.12 30.49
CA ARG A 3 -19.87 10.12 30.52
C ARG A 3 -20.38 8.86 29.78
N ALA A 4 -21.13 8.00 30.45
CA ALA A 4 -21.70 6.80 29.83
C ALA A 4 -22.53 7.22 28.59
N VAL A 5 -22.17 6.70 27.43
CA VAL A 5 -22.87 7.03 26.18
C VAL A 5 -24.23 6.35 26.20
N THR A 6 -25.31 7.11 26.14
CA THR A 6 -26.68 6.57 26.11
C THR A 6 -26.91 5.69 24.89
N THR A 7 -27.81 4.69 24.98
CA THR A 7 -28.16 3.78 23.88
C THR A 7 -28.61 4.54 22.61
N GLN A 8 -29.39 5.60 22.76
CA GLN A 8 -29.80 6.46 21.65
C GLN A 8 -28.61 7.11 20.94
N ARG A 9 -27.65 7.67 21.70
CA ARG A 9 -26.45 8.28 21.12
C ARG A 9 -25.57 7.23 20.41
N LYS A 10 -25.48 6.01 20.92
CA LYS A 10 -24.80 4.91 20.23
C LYS A 10 -25.49 4.59 18.90
N ALA A 11 -26.82 4.46 18.89
CA ALA A 11 -27.59 4.18 17.68
C ALA A 11 -27.40 5.27 16.61
N ILE A 12 -27.51 6.55 17.01
CA ILE A 12 -27.29 7.70 16.11
C ILE A 12 -25.87 7.69 15.54
N ASN A 13 -24.84 7.52 16.39
CA ASN A 13 -23.45 7.47 15.93
C ASN A 13 -23.21 6.30 14.98
N THR A 14 -23.81 5.14 15.24
CA THR A 14 -23.71 3.97 14.37
C THR A 14 -24.40 4.24 13.02
N ALA A 15 -25.59 4.85 13.02
CA ALA A 15 -26.29 5.19 11.78
C ALA A 15 -25.48 6.21 10.94
N ILE A 16 -24.92 7.24 11.59
CA ILE A 16 -24.07 8.22 10.91
C ILE A 16 -22.82 7.53 10.34
N ALA A 17 -22.16 6.66 11.12
CA ALA A 17 -20.96 5.94 10.67
C ALA A 17 -21.26 5.04 9.46
N TRP A 18 -22.39 4.33 9.47
CA TRP A 18 -22.84 3.54 8.31
C TRP A 18 -23.19 4.41 7.11
N GLY A 19 -23.87 5.55 7.32
CA GLY A 19 -24.18 6.49 6.24
C GLY A 19 -22.93 7.03 5.56
N ILE A 20 -21.93 7.46 6.35
CA ILE A 20 -20.64 7.92 5.83
C ILE A 20 -19.89 6.77 5.15
N GLY A 21 -19.89 5.58 5.76
CA GLY A 21 -19.26 4.40 5.18
C GLY A 21 -19.83 4.02 3.82
N LEU A 22 -21.14 4.01 3.66
CA LEU A 22 -21.81 3.74 2.40
C LEU A 22 -21.54 4.83 1.35
N LEU A 23 -21.48 6.09 1.75
CA LEU A 23 -21.13 7.19 0.86
C LEU A 23 -19.71 7.05 0.30
N ILE A 24 -18.74 6.71 1.17
CA ILE A 24 -17.35 6.49 0.77
C ILE A 24 -17.22 5.22 -0.09
N PHE A 25 -18.00 4.18 0.20
CA PHE A 25 -17.99 2.93 -0.55
C PHE A 25 -18.69 3.04 -1.91
N PHE A 26 -19.55 4.03 -2.10
CA PHE A 26 -20.36 4.19 -3.31
C PHE A 26 -19.54 4.17 -4.63
N PRO A 27 -18.42 4.90 -4.78
CA PRO A 27 -17.63 4.83 -6.01
C PRO A 27 -17.09 3.43 -6.32
N ILE A 28 -16.70 2.68 -5.29
CA ILE A 28 -16.24 1.30 -5.43
C ILE A 28 -17.40 0.40 -5.88
N LEU A 29 -18.57 0.54 -5.22
CA LEU A 29 -19.78 -0.18 -5.61
C LEU A 29 -20.18 0.13 -7.05
N TRP A 30 -20.12 1.42 -7.45
CA TRP A 30 -20.40 1.83 -8.82
C TRP A 30 -19.45 1.17 -9.83
N THR A 31 -18.17 1.11 -9.54
CA THR A 31 -17.17 0.42 -10.39
C THR A 31 -17.49 -1.08 -10.50
N ILE A 32 -17.80 -1.73 -9.36
CA ILE A 32 -18.18 -3.14 -9.35
C ILE A 32 -19.45 -3.38 -10.17
N LEU A 33 -20.51 -2.57 -10.00
CA LEU A 33 -21.73 -2.69 -10.78
C LEU A 33 -21.50 -2.44 -12.27
N THR A 34 -20.67 -1.44 -12.61
CA THR A 34 -20.36 -1.11 -13.99
C THR A 34 -19.58 -2.23 -14.69
N SER A 35 -18.80 -3.00 -13.96
CA SER A 35 -18.07 -4.16 -14.52
C SER A 35 -18.98 -5.27 -15.07
N PHE A 36 -20.24 -5.31 -14.61
CA PHE A 36 -21.26 -6.28 -15.08
C PHE A 36 -22.21 -5.73 -16.14
N LYS A 37 -22.05 -4.46 -16.56
CA LYS A 37 -22.86 -3.84 -17.61
C LYS A 37 -22.24 -4.08 -18.99
N THR A 38 -23.08 -3.96 -20.04
CA THR A 38 -22.55 -3.79 -21.40
C THR A 38 -21.87 -2.42 -21.54
N GLU A 39 -20.97 -2.25 -22.51
CA GLU A 39 -20.33 -0.92 -22.72
C GLU A 39 -21.35 0.17 -23.04
N ALA A 40 -22.42 -0.13 -23.80
CA ALA A 40 -23.50 0.79 -24.08
C ALA A 40 -24.24 1.26 -22.80
N GLN A 41 -24.48 0.35 -21.86
CA GLN A 41 -25.12 0.68 -20.59
C GLN A 41 -24.18 1.39 -19.62
N ALA A 42 -22.85 1.15 -19.72
CA ALA A 42 -21.86 1.82 -18.89
C ALA A 42 -21.74 3.32 -19.20
N ILE A 43 -22.03 3.71 -20.45
CA ILE A 43 -21.97 5.10 -20.95
C ILE A 43 -23.36 5.72 -21.15
N SER A 44 -24.44 5.04 -20.75
CA SER A 44 -25.81 5.52 -20.96
C SER A 44 -26.10 6.81 -20.19
N ASP A 45 -26.89 7.68 -20.82
CA ASP A 45 -27.45 8.89 -20.21
C ASP A 45 -28.99 8.84 -20.35
N PRO A 46 -29.74 8.78 -19.25
CA PRO A 46 -29.31 8.77 -17.84
C PRO A 46 -28.60 7.48 -17.42
N PRO A 47 -27.72 7.55 -16.40
CA PRO A 47 -26.99 6.38 -15.93
C PRO A 47 -27.92 5.27 -15.40
N VAL A 48 -27.75 4.05 -15.87
CA VAL A 48 -28.50 2.89 -15.38
C VAL A 48 -27.84 2.36 -14.12
N PHE A 49 -28.58 2.30 -12.98
CA PHE A 49 -28.01 1.92 -11.70
C PHE A 49 -28.22 0.43 -11.36
N LEU A 50 -29.46 -0.05 -11.28
CA LEU A 50 -29.78 -1.40 -10.80
C LEU A 50 -30.36 -2.32 -11.87
N PHE A 51 -31.11 -1.78 -12.85
CA PHE A 51 -31.82 -2.56 -13.87
C PHE A 51 -31.08 -2.50 -15.20
N PHE A 52 -30.11 -3.37 -15.36
CA PHE A 52 -29.29 -3.50 -16.58
C PHE A 52 -29.10 -4.97 -16.93
N ASP A 53 -28.67 -5.23 -18.17
CA ASP A 53 -28.35 -6.60 -18.62
C ASP A 53 -27.05 -7.06 -18.03
N TRP A 54 -27.10 -8.02 -17.12
CA TRP A 54 -25.94 -8.57 -16.46
C TRP A 54 -25.10 -9.42 -17.41
N THR A 55 -23.82 -9.07 -17.53
CA THR A 55 -22.88 -9.82 -18.37
C THR A 55 -21.55 -10.05 -17.65
N LEU A 56 -20.92 -11.19 -17.93
CA LEU A 56 -19.54 -11.50 -17.53
C LEU A 56 -18.55 -11.33 -18.68
N GLU A 57 -19.04 -10.91 -19.87
CA GLU A 57 -18.21 -10.76 -21.07
C GLU A 57 -17.02 -9.84 -20.84
N ASN A 58 -17.17 -8.76 -20.08
CA ASN A 58 -16.07 -7.86 -19.77
C ASN A 58 -14.90 -8.57 -19.10
N TYR A 59 -15.18 -9.49 -18.18
CA TYR A 59 -14.16 -10.28 -17.49
C TYR A 59 -13.49 -11.28 -18.44
N ALA A 60 -14.25 -11.91 -19.34
CA ALA A 60 -13.70 -12.80 -20.36
C ALA A 60 -12.77 -12.04 -21.31
N VAL A 61 -13.22 -10.89 -21.84
CA VAL A 61 -12.41 -10.04 -22.72
C VAL A 61 -11.14 -9.53 -22.02
N VAL A 62 -11.22 -9.16 -20.74
CA VAL A 62 -10.06 -8.74 -19.95
C VAL A 62 -9.03 -9.87 -19.82
N GLN A 63 -9.49 -11.12 -19.64
CA GLN A 63 -8.61 -12.29 -19.58
C GLN A 63 -8.00 -12.66 -20.94
N GLU A 64 -8.78 -12.59 -22.03
CA GLU A 64 -8.33 -12.92 -23.38
C GLU A 64 -7.35 -11.90 -23.94
N ARG A 65 -7.60 -10.59 -23.72
CA ARG A 65 -6.75 -9.51 -24.21
C ARG A 65 -5.33 -9.56 -23.65
N SER A 66 -5.18 -10.02 -22.40
CA SER A 66 -3.89 -10.01 -21.70
C SER A 66 -3.87 -11.09 -20.62
N ASN A 67 -2.72 -11.67 -20.38
CA ASN A 67 -2.55 -12.65 -19.30
C ASN A 67 -2.60 -11.94 -17.92
N TYR A 68 -3.83 -11.72 -17.39
CA TYR A 68 -4.06 -11.09 -16.09
C TYR A 68 -3.18 -11.67 -14.98
N MET A 69 -3.00 -13.00 -14.96
CA MET A 69 -2.19 -13.65 -13.93
C MET A 69 -0.73 -13.21 -13.94
N ARG A 70 -0.19 -12.87 -15.10
CA ARG A 70 1.17 -12.30 -15.19
C ARG A 70 1.25 -10.95 -14.50
N PHE A 71 0.31 -10.04 -14.78
CA PHE A 71 0.26 -8.72 -14.14
C PHE A 71 0.02 -8.84 -12.64
N LEU A 72 -0.84 -9.76 -12.21
CA LEU A 72 -1.08 -10.05 -10.80
C LEU A 72 0.20 -10.52 -10.11
N TRP A 73 0.92 -11.50 -10.67
CA TRP A 73 2.18 -11.99 -10.12
C TRP A 73 3.26 -10.91 -10.10
N ASN A 74 3.34 -10.07 -11.13
CA ASN A 74 4.23 -8.91 -11.13
C ASN A 74 3.90 -7.98 -9.95
N SER A 75 2.62 -7.63 -9.75
CA SER A 75 2.21 -6.80 -8.61
C SER A 75 2.58 -7.43 -7.27
N VAL A 76 2.33 -8.73 -7.08
CA VAL A 76 2.66 -9.45 -5.84
C VAL A 76 4.18 -9.45 -5.59
N ILE A 77 4.98 -9.75 -6.61
CA ILE A 77 6.44 -9.79 -6.49
C ILE A 77 7.00 -8.40 -6.22
N ILE A 78 6.53 -7.39 -6.95
CA ILE A 78 7.04 -6.02 -6.83
C ILE A 78 6.63 -5.41 -5.49
N ALA A 79 5.35 -5.46 -5.13
CA ALA A 79 4.87 -4.90 -3.87
C ALA A 79 5.40 -5.71 -2.66
N GLY A 80 5.39 -7.03 -2.73
CA GLY A 80 5.91 -7.90 -1.68
C GLY A 80 7.41 -7.77 -1.51
N GLY A 81 8.16 -7.83 -2.60
CA GLY A 81 9.62 -7.72 -2.59
C GLY A 81 10.11 -6.37 -2.08
N SER A 82 9.57 -5.27 -2.61
CA SER A 82 9.94 -3.91 -2.16
C SER A 82 9.62 -3.68 -0.69
N THR A 83 8.46 -4.17 -0.24
CA THR A 83 8.04 -4.06 1.16
C THR A 83 8.94 -4.87 2.09
N LEU A 84 9.18 -6.13 1.76
CA LEU A 84 9.98 -7.04 2.60
C LEU A 84 11.43 -6.54 2.74
N ILE A 85 12.08 -6.21 1.61
CA ILE A 85 13.45 -5.68 1.61
C ILE A 85 13.50 -4.35 2.34
N GLY A 86 12.52 -3.46 2.10
CA GLY A 86 12.43 -2.18 2.78
C GLY A 86 12.34 -2.32 4.30
N VAL A 87 11.52 -3.23 4.81
CA VAL A 87 11.39 -3.49 6.26
C VAL A 87 12.65 -4.13 6.84
N ILE A 88 13.29 -5.09 6.14
CA ILE A 88 14.55 -5.71 6.58
C ILE A 88 15.65 -4.65 6.78
N ILE A 89 15.73 -3.66 5.88
CA ILE A 89 16.69 -2.55 5.98
C ILE A 89 16.26 -1.55 7.06
N ALA A 90 14.97 -1.25 7.14
CA ALA A 90 14.46 -0.21 8.03
C ALA A 90 14.46 -0.61 9.51
N VAL A 91 14.28 -1.90 9.86
CA VAL A 91 14.26 -2.36 11.26
C VAL A 91 15.56 -1.98 11.99
N PRO A 92 16.76 -2.37 11.55
CA PRO A 92 17.99 -2.00 12.24
C PRO A 92 18.25 -0.48 12.21
N ALA A 93 17.89 0.20 11.12
CA ALA A 93 18.02 1.65 11.03
C ALA A 93 17.12 2.38 12.04
N ALA A 94 15.86 2.02 12.11
CA ALA A 94 14.90 2.58 13.07
C ALA A 94 15.27 2.24 14.51
N TRP A 95 15.78 1.02 14.77
CA TRP A 95 16.31 0.64 16.07
C TRP A 95 17.44 1.57 16.51
N SER A 96 18.46 1.74 15.68
CA SER A 96 19.57 2.63 15.97
C SER A 96 19.12 4.07 16.26
N MET A 97 18.18 4.59 15.47
CA MET A 97 17.64 5.93 15.64
C MET A 97 16.78 6.07 16.91
N ALA A 98 16.09 5.01 17.35
CA ALA A 98 15.20 5.05 18.50
C ALA A 98 15.93 4.88 19.83
N PHE A 99 16.87 3.94 19.91
CA PHE A 99 17.51 3.51 21.17
C PHE A 99 18.96 3.98 21.31
N VAL A 100 19.62 4.34 20.21
CA VAL A 100 21.00 4.89 20.21
C VAL A 100 21.03 6.20 19.39
N PRO A 101 20.18 7.20 19.76
CA PRO A 101 20.06 8.41 18.95
C PRO A 101 21.35 9.24 18.96
N SER A 102 21.75 9.69 17.78
CA SER A 102 22.81 10.68 17.61
C SER A 102 22.25 12.11 17.61
N LYS A 103 23.11 13.11 17.73
CA LYS A 103 22.71 14.54 17.59
C LYS A 103 22.05 14.84 16.23
N ARG A 104 22.33 14.03 15.21
CA ARG A 104 21.82 14.19 13.84
C ARG A 104 20.58 13.34 13.53
N THR A 105 20.13 12.48 14.44
CA THR A 105 19.01 11.55 14.17
C THR A 105 17.76 12.27 13.68
N LYS A 106 17.42 13.40 14.32
CA LYS A 106 16.27 14.22 13.91
C LYS A 106 16.44 14.79 12.48
N ASP A 107 17.61 15.29 12.18
CA ASP A 107 17.90 15.90 10.88
C ASP A 107 17.89 14.84 9.77
N ILE A 108 18.43 13.64 10.04
CA ILE A 108 18.39 12.50 9.11
C ILE A 108 16.94 12.07 8.83
N LEU A 109 16.12 11.93 9.86
CA LEU A 109 14.71 11.58 9.71
C LEU A 109 13.94 12.64 8.90
N LEU A 110 14.16 13.92 9.17
CA LEU A 110 13.54 15.01 8.42
C LEU A 110 14.05 15.06 6.97
N TRP A 111 15.36 14.85 6.76
CA TRP A 111 15.93 14.76 5.42
C TRP A 111 15.31 13.59 4.62
N MET A 112 15.21 12.41 5.23
CA MET A 112 14.56 11.26 4.60
C MET A 112 13.11 11.56 4.20
N LEU A 113 12.34 12.20 5.06
CA LEU A 113 10.96 12.60 4.72
C LEU A 113 10.92 13.67 3.62
N SER A 114 11.88 14.60 3.60
CA SER A 114 11.93 15.64 2.57
C SER A 114 12.13 15.06 1.17
N THR A 115 12.81 13.91 1.05
CA THR A 115 12.95 13.21 -0.24
C THR A 115 11.61 12.76 -0.83
N LYS A 116 10.60 12.48 0.02
CA LYS A 116 9.24 12.14 -0.42
C LYS A 116 8.47 13.35 -0.98
N MET A 117 8.89 14.56 -0.65
CA MET A 117 8.29 15.80 -1.17
C MET A 117 8.82 16.17 -2.56
N LEU A 118 9.90 15.53 -3.00
CA LEU A 118 10.46 15.77 -4.32
C LEU A 118 9.51 15.24 -5.40
N PRO A 119 9.10 16.06 -6.39
CA PRO A 119 8.24 15.60 -7.47
C PRO A 119 8.91 14.47 -8.26
N ALA A 120 8.25 13.32 -8.35
CA ALA A 120 8.79 12.14 -9.04
C ALA A 120 9.18 12.42 -10.50
N VAL A 121 8.40 13.29 -11.18
CA VAL A 121 8.68 13.73 -12.56
C VAL A 121 10.06 14.40 -12.67
N GLY A 122 10.48 15.18 -11.66
CA GLY A 122 11.76 15.89 -11.68
C GLY A 122 12.99 14.97 -11.65
N VAL A 123 12.83 13.76 -11.13
CA VAL A 123 13.92 12.76 -11.02
C VAL A 123 13.74 11.57 -11.97
N LEU A 124 12.65 11.54 -12.74
CA LEU A 124 12.37 10.45 -13.67
C LEU A 124 13.48 10.24 -14.68
N TYR A 125 13.91 11.32 -15.36
CA TYR A 125 14.90 11.22 -16.42
C TYR A 125 16.25 10.65 -15.96
N PRO A 126 16.90 11.16 -14.90
CA PRO A 126 18.13 10.56 -14.41
C PRO A 126 17.96 9.10 -13.94
N ILE A 127 16.87 8.74 -13.30
CA ILE A 127 16.60 7.35 -12.91
C ILE A 127 16.40 6.47 -14.14
N TYR A 128 15.69 6.93 -15.14
CA TYR A 128 15.49 6.21 -16.40
C TYR A 128 16.82 5.92 -17.11
N LEU A 129 17.75 6.89 -17.17
CA LEU A 129 19.08 6.66 -17.73
C LEU A 129 19.89 5.62 -16.96
N ILE A 130 19.87 5.69 -15.62
CA ILE A 130 20.52 4.68 -14.76
C ILE A 130 19.93 3.29 -15.05
N PHE A 131 18.61 3.19 -15.23
CA PHE A 131 17.95 1.93 -15.53
C PHE A 131 18.34 1.36 -16.90
N ILE A 132 18.56 2.22 -17.91
CA ILE A 132 19.10 1.81 -19.20
C ILE A 132 20.51 1.22 -19.02
N GLU A 133 21.42 1.97 -18.37
CA GLU A 133 22.82 1.56 -18.21
C GLU A 133 22.96 0.27 -17.42
N LEU A 134 22.10 0.04 -16.42
CA LEU A 134 22.11 -1.16 -15.59
C LEU A 134 21.29 -2.32 -16.18
N GLY A 135 20.60 -2.13 -17.32
CA GLY A 135 19.72 -3.14 -17.92
C GLY A 135 18.52 -3.49 -17.03
N LEU A 136 18.03 -2.52 -16.25
CA LEU A 136 16.93 -2.71 -15.29
C LEU A 136 15.57 -2.27 -15.82
N LEU A 137 15.49 -1.68 -17.02
CA LEU A 137 14.21 -1.36 -17.65
C LEU A 137 13.40 -2.64 -17.88
N ASP A 138 12.09 -2.52 -17.72
CA ASP A 138 11.11 -3.61 -17.82
C ASP A 138 11.50 -4.86 -17.01
N SER A 139 12.09 -4.65 -15.84
CA SER A 139 12.49 -5.73 -14.92
C SER A 139 11.80 -5.62 -13.56
N ARG A 140 11.37 -6.77 -13.02
CA ARG A 140 10.80 -6.86 -11.66
C ARG A 140 11.80 -6.40 -10.60
N ALA A 141 13.07 -6.75 -10.79
CA ALA A 141 14.13 -6.36 -9.86
C ALA A 141 14.31 -4.83 -9.84
N GLY A 142 14.31 -4.18 -10.99
CA GLY A 142 14.38 -2.73 -11.09
C GLY A 142 13.21 -2.06 -10.35
N LEU A 143 11.97 -2.50 -10.59
CA LEU A 143 10.82 -1.96 -9.88
C LEU A 143 10.85 -2.22 -8.37
N VAL A 144 11.27 -3.41 -7.93
CA VAL A 144 11.44 -3.70 -6.50
C VAL A 144 12.42 -2.72 -5.86
N ILE A 145 13.57 -2.46 -6.50
CA ILE A 145 14.59 -1.55 -5.99
C ILE A 145 14.05 -0.12 -5.92
N VAL A 146 13.48 0.42 -7.00
CA VAL A 146 13.04 1.82 -7.01
C VAL A 146 11.88 2.04 -6.04
N ILE A 147 10.88 1.16 -6.00
CA ILE A 147 9.74 1.29 -5.09
C ILE A 147 10.18 1.13 -3.63
N MET A 148 11.12 0.22 -3.34
CA MET A 148 11.71 0.08 -2.03
C MET A 148 12.41 1.38 -1.61
N LEU A 149 13.27 1.94 -2.47
CA LEU A 149 14.02 3.17 -2.17
C LEU A 149 13.11 4.37 -1.91
N ILE A 150 12.09 4.58 -2.73
CA ILE A 150 11.15 5.69 -2.54
C ILE A 150 10.27 5.54 -1.31
N ASN A 151 10.02 4.31 -0.84
CA ASN A 151 9.20 4.06 0.34
C ASN A 151 10.02 3.89 1.63
N LEU A 152 11.32 3.65 1.54
CA LEU A 152 12.21 3.45 2.69
C LEU A 152 12.09 4.57 3.75
N PRO A 153 12.01 5.87 3.39
CA PRO A 153 11.85 6.95 4.37
C PRO A 153 10.62 6.79 5.27
N ILE A 154 9.47 6.41 4.69
CA ILE A 154 8.24 6.26 5.46
C ILE A 154 8.26 5.00 6.32
N ILE A 155 8.88 3.91 5.81
CA ILE A 155 9.04 2.66 6.57
C ILE A 155 9.90 2.92 7.82
N VAL A 156 11.06 3.58 7.65
CA VAL A 156 11.96 3.92 8.77
C VAL A 156 11.27 4.83 9.76
N TRP A 157 10.55 5.86 9.29
CA TRP A 157 9.82 6.77 10.17
C TRP A 157 8.75 6.06 10.99
N MET A 158 7.94 5.21 10.37
CA MET A 158 6.89 4.46 11.06
C MET A 158 7.48 3.53 12.13
N LEU A 159 8.50 2.75 11.77
CA LEU A 159 9.17 1.85 12.72
C LEU A 159 9.86 2.62 13.84
N TYR A 160 10.53 3.74 13.53
CA TYR A 160 11.13 4.62 14.53
C TYR A 160 10.10 5.13 15.54
N THR A 161 8.96 5.63 15.04
CA THR A 161 7.89 6.13 15.91
C THR A 161 7.36 5.03 16.81
N TYR A 162 7.18 3.83 16.26
CA TYR A 162 6.71 2.67 17.00
C TYR A 162 7.72 2.20 18.07
N PHE A 163 8.99 2.14 17.71
CA PHE A 163 10.05 1.71 18.64
C PHE A 163 10.21 2.70 19.80
N ARG A 164 9.99 4.00 19.58
CA ARG A 164 10.01 5.04 20.62
C ARG A 164 8.93 4.86 21.69
N GLU A 165 7.89 4.09 21.43
CA GLU A 165 6.84 3.78 22.40
C GLU A 165 7.22 2.59 23.31
N ILE A 166 8.23 1.80 22.92
CA ILE A 166 8.73 0.69 23.73
C ILE A 166 9.65 1.23 24.80
N PRO A 167 9.40 0.92 26.11
CA PRO A 167 10.26 1.37 27.19
C PRO A 167 11.70 0.86 27.03
N GLY A 168 12.68 1.78 27.10
CA GLY A 168 14.10 1.44 26.94
C GLY A 168 14.63 0.49 28.01
N GLU A 169 14.04 0.55 29.21
CA GLU A 169 14.42 -0.29 30.34
C GLU A 169 14.33 -1.80 30.02
N ILE A 170 13.45 -2.18 29.10
CA ILE A 170 13.33 -3.60 28.67
C ILE A 170 14.58 -4.05 27.93
N LEU A 171 15.13 -3.19 27.06
CA LEU A 171 16.35 -3.48 26.31
C LEU A 171 17.59 -3.40 27.24
N GLU A 172 17.58 -2.47 28.19
CA GLU A 172 18.63 -2.39 29.22
C GLU A 172 18.66 -3.65 30.07
N ALA A 173 17.50 -4.16 30.50
CA ALA A 173 17.41 -5.42 31.23
C ALA A 173 17.98 -6.59 30.43
N ALA A 174 17.62 -6.71 29.15
CA ALA A 174 18.16 -7.75 28.27
C ALA A 174 19.69 -7.69 28.14
N ARG A 175 20.27 -6.47 28.07
CA ARG A 175 21.73 -6.27 28.07
C ARG A 175 22.37 -6.67 29.38
N MET A 176 21.71 -6.41 30.52
CA MET A 176 22.17 -6.86 31.84
C MET A 176 22.15 -8.36 31.97
N ASP A 177 21.22 -9.04 31.29
CA ASP A 177 21.15 -10.52 31.19
C ASP A 177 22.17 -11.09 30.19
N GLY A 178 22.99 -10.24 29.55
CA GLY A 178 24.07 -10.64 28.63
C GLY A 178 23.63 -10.82 27.18
N ALA A 179 22.46 -10.33 26.77
CA ALA A 179 22.01 -10.40 25.39
C ALA A 179 22.93 -9.58 24.47
N THR A 180 23.34 -10.19 23.37
CA THR A 180 24.03 -9.50 22.28
C THR A 180 23.05 -8.57 21.54
N LEU A 181 23.58 -7.61 20.80
CA LEU A 181 22.78 -6.69 19.97
C LEU A 181 21.80 -7.43 19.04
N LYS A 182 22.25 -8.54 18.45
CA LYS A 182 21.42 -9.37 17.58
C LYS A 182 20.28 -10.03 18.36
N GLU A 183 20.55 -10.53 19.53
CA GLU A 183 19.55 -11.16 20.42
C GLU A 183 18.57 -10.12 20.94
N GLU A 184 19.03 -8.94 21.34
CA GLU A 184 18.18 -7.80 21.71
C GLU A 184 17.18 -7.46 20.61
N ILE A 185 17.64 -7.32 19.37
CA ILE A 185 16.77 -6.96 18.23
C ILE A 185 15.81 -8.11 17.90
N LEU A 186 16.32 -9.33 17.75
CA LEU A 186 15.52 -10.44 17.24
C LEU A 186 14.59 -11.07 18.28
N TYR A 187 15.04 -11.21 19.54
CA TYR A 187 14.30 -11.96 20.55
C TYR A 187 13.58 -11.09 21.57
N VAL A 188 13.97 -9.81 21.69
CA VAL A 188 13.34 -8.89 22.65
C VAL A 188 12.51 -7.85 21.90
N LEU A 189 13.15 -7.00 21.08
CA LEU A 189 12.46 -5.89 20.42
C LEU A 189 11.46 -6.38 19.37
N THR A 190 11.90 -7.26 18.45
CA THR A 190 11.04 -7.68 17.33
C THR A 190 9.73 -8.31 17.78
N PRO A 191 9.67 -9.24 18.75
CA PRO A 191 8.41 -9.77 19.26
C PRO A 191 7.48 -8.70 19.83
N MET A 192 8.02 -7.73 20.56
CA MET A 192 7.24 -6.61 21.09
C MET A 192 6.75 -5.66 19.99
N ALA A 193 7.53 -5.51 18.93
CA ALA A 193 7.25 -4.63 17.83
C ALA A 193 6.41 -5.28 16.70
N ILE A 194 6.07 -6.57 16.78
CA ILE A 194 5.27 -7.28 15.77
C ILE A 194 4.05 -6.48 15.31
N PRO A 195 3.21 -5.88 16.17
CA PRO A 195 2.05 -5.11 15.72
C PRO A 195 2.43 -3.90 14.88
N GLY A 196 3.49 -3.18 15.24
CA GLY A 196 3.99 -2.03 14.49
C GLY A 196 4.66 -2.42 13.17
N ILE A 197 5.45 -3.49 13.19
CA ILE A 197 6.07 -4.05 11.98
C ILE A 197 4.99 -4.53 11.01
N ALA A 198 3.97 -5.25 11.50
CA ALA A 198 2.87 -5.75 10.68
C ALA A 198 2.05 -4.61 10.05
N SER A 199 1.78 -3.55 10.82
CA SER A 199 1.09 -2.35 10.31
C SER A 199 1.92 -1.63 9.25
N THR A 200 3.23 -1.50 9.47
CA THR A 200 4.17 -0.89 8.53
C THR A 200 4.28 -1.71 7.25
N LEU A 201 4.42 -3.04 7.36
CA LEU A 201 4.41 -3.97 6.22
C LEU A 201 3.16 -3.80 5.37
N LEU A 202 1.99 -3.81 6.01
CA LEU A 202 0.71 -3.74 5.30
C LEU A 202 0.54 -2.39 4.61
N LEU A 203 0.81 -1.29 5.32
CA LEU A 203 0.69 0.05 4.72
C LEU A 203 1.64 0.21 3.55
N ASN A 204 2.90 -0.21 3.70
CA ASN A 204 3.87 -0.12 2.62
C ASN A 204 3.51 -1.04 1.44
N PHE A 205 2.99 -2.24 1.70
CA PHE A 205 2.48 -3.11 0.63
C PHE A 205 1.36 -2.44 -0.16
N ILE A 206 0.41 -1.79 0.51
CA ILE A 206 -0.67 -1.04 -0.15
C ILE A 206 -0.11 0.12 -0.98
N LEU A 207 0.86 0.87 -0.45
CA LEU A 207 1.53 1.96 -1.19
C LEU A 207 2.25 1.44 -2.44
N ALA A 208 2.98 0.35 -2.32
CA ALA A 208 3.70 -0.27 -3.43
C ALA A 208 2.76 -0.90 -4.47
N TRP A 209 1.65 -1.50 -4.02
CA TRP A 209 0.63 -2.06 -4.90
C TRP A 209 -0.06 -1.02 -5.77
N ASN A 210 -0.32 0.16 -5.22
CA ASN A 210 -0.98 1.27 -5.93
C ASN A 210 0.00 2.18 -6.68
N GLU A 211 1.31 1.85 -6.65
CA GLU A 211 2.30 2.66 -7.34
C GLU A 211 2.10 2.56 -8.86
N ALA A 212 1.81 3.69 -9.50
CA ALA A 212 1.55 3.77 -10.93
C ALA A 212 2.61 4.57 -11.68
N PHE A 213 3.16 5.63 -11.08
CA PHE A 213 4.06 6.54 -11.78
C PHE A 213 5.34 5.83 -12.26
N TRP A 214 6.06 5.18 -11.34
CA TRP A 214 7.29 4.48 -11.69
C TRP A 214 7.04 3.25 -12.54
N THR A 215 5.95 2.52 -12.27
CA THR A 215 5.59 1.33 -13.04
C THR A 215 5.28 1.67 -14.48
N LEU A 216 4.51 2.73 -14.75
CA LEU A 216 4.16 3.15 -16.12
C LEU A 216 5.35 3.71 -16.90
N ASN A 217 6.35 4.27 -16.22
CA ASN A 217 7.50 4.89 -16.89
C ASN A 217 8.71 3.95 -17.02
N LEU A 218 8.82 2.90 -16.20
CA LEU A 218 9.98 2.01 -16.18
C LEU A 218 9.69 0.60 -16.68
N THR A 219 8.42 0.29 -17.02
CA THR A 219 8.05 -1.01 -17.60
C THR A 219 7.28 -0.86 -18.91
N ALA A 220 7.31 -1.90 -19.71
CA ALA A 220 6.55 -1.97 -20.95
C ALA A 220 5.71 -3.25 -21.04
N VAL A 221 6.33 -4.44 -20.96
CA VAL A 221 5.69 -5.73 -21.23
C VAL A 221 5.96 -6.74 -20.13
N ASP A 222 7.23 -6.98 -19.77
CA ASP A 222 7.63 -8.15 -18.97
C ASP A 222 7.38 -7.97 -17.48
N ALA A 223 7.66 -6.80 -16.93
CA ALA A 223 7.52 -6.51 -15.53
C ALA A 223 6.27 -5.68 -15.21
N ALA A 224 5.43 -5.36 -16.18
CA ALA A 224 4.24 -4.54 -15.99
C ALA A 224 3.31 -5.13 -14.91
N PRO A 225 2.95 -4.36 -13.85
CA PRO A 225 2.03 -4.78 -12.81
C PRO A 225 0.57 -4.42 -13.15
N LEU A 226 -0.36 -4.73 -12.25
CA LEU A 226 -1.79 -4.46 -12.44
C LEU A 226 -2.12 -2.98 -12.65
N THR A 227 -1.36 -2.05 -12.09
CA THR A 227 -1.52 -0.60 -12.33
C THR A 227 -1.29 -0.25 -13.80
N ALA A 228 -0.26 -0.80 -14.43
CA ALA A 228 0.00 -0.65 -15.86
C ALA A 228 -1.07 -1.36 -16.70
N PHE A 229 -1.52 -2.54 -16.28
CA PHE A 229 -2.61 -3.27 -16.92
C PHE A 229 -3.91 -2.46 -16.95
N ILE A 230 -4.34 -1.89 -15.80
CA ILE A 230 -5.54 -1.05 -15.74
C ILE A 230 -5.37 0.18 -16.65
N ALA A 231 -4.22 0.84 -16.62
CA ALA A 231 -3.95 2.01 -17.44
C ALA A 231 -4.07 1.72 -18.95
N SER A 232 -3.82 0.49 -19.39
CA SER A 232 -3.95 0.09 -20.79
C SER A 232 -5.40 0.10 -21.31
N TYR A 233 -6.41 0.14 -20.44
CA TYR A 233 -7.82 0.29 -20.80
C TYR A 233 -8.25 1.77 -20.91
N SER A 234 -7.43 2.72 -20.48
CA SER A 234 -7.63 4.14 -20.65
C SER A 234 -6.99 4.59 -21.98
N SER A 235 -7.55 4.13 -23.10
CA SER A 235 -7.01 4.38 -24.44
C SER A 235 -7.75 5.56 -25.12
N PRO A 236 -7.04 6.41 -25.91
CA PRO A 236 -7.67 7.41 -26.78
C PRO A 236 -8.59 6.79 -27.85
N GLU A 237 -8.41 5.51 -28.18
CA GLU A 237 -9.17 4.81 -29.22
C GLU A 237 -10.60 4.44 -28.82
N GLY A 238 -10.97 4.60 -27.54
CA GLY A 238 -12.33 4.34 -27.05
C GLY A 238 -12.40 4.34 -25.53
N LEU A 239 -13.57 4.68 -25.03
CA LEU A 239 -13.88 4.64 -23.60
C LEU A 239 -14.44 3.26 -23.27
N PHE A 240 -13.58 2.40 -22.76
CA PHE A 240 -13.95 1.02 -22.36
C PHE A 240 -14.35 0.99 -20.87
N PHE A 241 -15.41 1.71 -20.48
CA PHE A 241 -15.78 1.88 -19.08
C PHE A 241 -16.13 0.56 -18.38
N ALA A 242 -16.89 -0.33 -19.04
CA ALA A 242 -17.26 -1.60 -18.46
C ALA A 242 -16.04 -2.55 -18.32
N LYS A 243 -15.19 -2.61 -19.33
CA LYS A 243 -13.95 -3.42 -19.31
C LYS A 243 -12.92 -2.84 -18.33
N LEU A 244 -12.75 -1.50 -18.30
CA LEU A 244 -11.91 -0.82 -17.32
C LEU A 244 -12.39 -1.12 -15.88
N SER A 245 -13.72 -1.10 -15.68
CA SER A 245 -14.32 -1.43 -14.39
C SER A 245 -14.11 -2.88 -14.01
N ALA A 246 -14.18 -3.82 -14.97
CA ALA A 246 -13.88 -5.23 -14.73
C ALA A 246 -12.39 -5.43 -14.37
N ALA A 247 -11.48 -4.85 -15.14
CA ALA A 247 -10.03 -4.90 -14.84
C ALA A 247 -9.72 -4.30 -13.46
N SER A 248 -10.33 -3.15 -13.13
CA SER A 248 -10.17 -2.50 -11.83
C SER A 248 -10.74 -3.35 -10.69
N THR A 249 -11.92 -3.95 -10.87
CA THR A 249 -12.53 -4.84 -9.87
C THR A 249 -11.64 -6.05 -9.58
N MET A 250 -11.08 -6.68 -10.62
CA MET A 250 -10.13 -7.78 -10.47
C MET A 250 -8.84 -7.34 -9.75
N ALA A 251 -8.33 -6.15 -10.04
CA ALA A 251 -7.09 -5.63 -9.43
C ALA A 251 -7.29 -5.18 -7.97
N ILE A 252 -8.49 -4.74 -7.61
CA ILE A 252 -8.81 -4.34 -6.22
C ILE A 252 -9.06 -5.57 -5.34
N ALA A 253 -9.57 -6.67 -5.87
CA ALA A 253 -9.95 -7.85 -5.10
C ALA A 253 -8.83 -8.39 -4.18
N PRO A 254 -7.56 -8.56 -4.62
CA PRO A 254 -6.49 -9.02 -3.74
C PRO A 254 -6.22 -8.08 -2.56
N ILE A 255 -6.27 -6.76 -2.78
CA ILE A 255 -6.07 -5.75 -1.73
C ILE A 255 -7.23 -5.73 -0.74
N LEU A 256 -8.46 -5.87 -1.21
CA LEU A 256 -9.62 -5.96 -0.32
C LEU A 256 -9.54 -7.20 0.57
N ILE A 257 -9.15 -8.35 0.02
CA ILE A 257 -8.95 -9.58 0.78
C ILE A 257 -7.86 -9.37 1.84
N LEU A 258 -6.72 -8.82 1.46
CA LEU A 258 -5.60 -8.56 2.35
C LEU A 258 -5.97 -7.55 3.44
N GLY A 259 -6.68 -6.48 3.09
CA GLY A 259 -7.21 -5.47 4.01
C GLY A 259 -8.21 -6.06 5.02
N TRP A 260 -9.08 -6.96 4.57
CA TRP A 260 -10.04 -7.65 5.44
C TRP A 260 -9.34 -8.48 6.52
N PHE A 261 -8.34 -9.26 6.16
CA PHE A 261 -7.59 -10.06 7.13
C PHE A 261 -6.73 -9.19 8.06
N SER A 262 -6.28 -8.05 7.60
CA SER A 262 -5.32 -7.19 8.29
C SER A 262 -5.96 -5.98 8.98
N GLN A 263 -7.30 -5.81 8.92
CA GLN A 263 -8.00 -4.64 9.47
C GLN A 263 -7.69 -4.38 10.96
N LYS A 264 -7.55 -5.45 11.76
CA LYS A 264 -7.23 -5.32 13.20
C LYS A 264 -5.84 -4.73 13.43
N GLN A 265 -4.86 -5.15 12.63
CA GLN A 265 -3.49 -4.66 12.68
C GLN A 265 -3.41 -3.19 12.20
N LEU A 266 -4.15 -2.86 11.12
CA LEU A 266 -4.27 -1.49 10.61
C LEU A 266 -4.82 -0.55 11.68
N VAL A 267 -5.97 -0.91 12.28
CA VAL A 267 -6.59 -0.09 13.32
C VAL A 267 -5.65 0.08 14.51
N ARG A 268 -5.00 -0.98 14.98
CA ARG A 268 -4.04 -0.90 16.09
C ARG A 268 -2.85 0.00 15.73
N GLY A 269 -2.25 -0.17 14.54
CA GLY A 269 -1.10 0.64 14.12
C GLY A 269 -1.42 2.12 13.89
N LEU A 270 -2.62 2.44 13.39
CA LEU A 270 -3.05 3.83 13.18
C LEU A 270 -3.54 4.52 14.45
N THR A 271 -3.99 3.74 15.45
CA THR A 271 -4.47 4.28 16.74
C THR A 271 -3.39 4.31 17.82
N PHE A 272 -2.23 3.68 17.60
CA PHE A 272 -1.08 3.81 18.50
C PHE A 272 -0.66 5.29 18.58
N GLY A 273 -0.74 5.86 19.78
CA GLY A 273 -0.51 7.29 20.03
C GLY A 273 -1.76 8.17 20.08
N ALA A 274 -2.91 7.74 19.58
CA ALA A 274 -4.16 8.52 19.63
C ALA A 274 -5.04 8.20 20.85
N VAL A 275 -4.80 7.08 21.52
CA VAL A 275 -5.52 6.66 22.73
C VAL A 275 -4.50 6.57 23.87
N LYS A 276 -4.33 7.68 24.58
CA LYS A 276 -3.76 7.72 25.93
C LYS A 276 -4.87 7.60 26.95
#